data_ecbe649d952a035c4b7ea1d0c89f1bc7
#
_entry.id   ecbe649d952a035c4b7ea1d0c89f1bc7
#
_cell.length_a   1.000
_cell.length_b   1.000
_cell.length_c   1.000
_cell.angle_alpha   90.00
_cell.angle_beta   90.00
_cell.angle_gamma   90.00
#
_symmetry.space_group_name_H-M   'P 1'
#
loop_
_entity.id
_entity.type
_entity.pdbx_description
1 polymer ?
#
loop_
_entity_poly.entity_id
_entity_poly.type
_entity_poly.pdbx_seq_one_letter_code
_entity_poly.pdbx_strand_id
1 'polypeptide(L)'
;MKYNNIVRARFISRPNRFIANVRIGDEEVVVHVKNTGRCRELLLPDAVVYLEKADNPERKTPYDLVAVEKDGRIINIDSQAPNKVVKEYLLALGTYDKVQPEYKYGNSRIDFYMEKGDDRYLMEVKGCTLFIDGVGYFPDAPTERGAKHLRELAAAVDDGYHAAVAFVIQGEGIDEVRPNEATDPDFARAFYEAQAAGVEVLFLKCRVREDSLEVI
;
A
#
# COMPACT_ATOMS: atom_id res chain seq x y z
N MET A 1 -9.16 -1.33 -8.66
CA MET A 1 -9.30 0.13 -8.84
C MET A 1 -8.66 0.58 -10.14
N LYS A 2 -9.12 1.71 -10.72
CA LYS A 2 -8.60 2.23 -11.98
C LYS A 2 -8.23 3.71 -11.83
N TYR A 3 -7.13 4.12 -12.47
CA TYR A 3 -6.71 5.51 -12.62
C TYR A 3 -7.21 6.06 -13.95
N ASN A 4 -7.41 7.39 -14.02
CA ASN A 4 -7.87 8.05 -15.22
C ASN A 4 -6.73 8.86 -15.88
N ASN A 5 -6.79 9.00 -17.21
CA ASN A 5 -5.88 9.87 -17.94
C ASN A 5 -4.39 9.67 -17.60
N ILE A 6 -3.93 8.43 -17.69
CA ILE A 6 -2.53 8.05 -17.42
C ILE A 6 -1.62 8.60 -18.53
N VAL A 7 -0.51 9.19 -18.10
CA VAL A 7 0.57 9.69 -18.94
C VAL A 7 1.87 9.01 -18.57
N ARG A 8 2.58 8.49 -19.58
CA ARG A 8 3.91 7.91 -19.41
C ARG A 8 4.97 9.00 -19.41
N ALA A 9 5.92 8.94 -18.47
CA ALA A 9 6.97 9.93 -18.30
C ALA A 9 8.32 9.27 -17.92
N ARG A 10 9.39 10.08 -17.86
CA ARG A 10 10.70 9.68 -17.34
C ARG A 10 10.97 10.39 -16.03
N PHE A 11 11.37 9.64 -15.02
CA PHE A 11 11.75 10.20 -13.72
C PHE A 11 13.09 10.94 -13.81
N ILE A 12 13.18 12.12 -13.21
CA ILE A 12 14.41 12.91 -13.15
C ILE A 12 14.96 12.93 -11.72
N SER A 13 14.16 13.40 -10.76
CA SER A 13 14.59 13.56 -9.37
C SER A 13 13.42 13.64 -8.40
N ARG A 14 13.69 13.39 -7.12
CA ARG A 14 12.74 13.52 -6.02
C ARG A 14 13.31 14.44 -4.95
N PRO A 15 13.08 15.77 -5.03
CA PRO A 15 13.62 16.74 -4.08
C PRO A 15 13.16 16.52 -2.64
N ASN A 16 11.94 16.03 -2.45
CA ASN A 16 11.37 15.70 -1.15
C ASN A 16 10.34 14.55 -1.29
N ARG A 17 9.74 14.13 -0.15
CA ARG A 17 8.80 13.00 -0.14
C ARG A 17 7.50 13.21 -0.92
N PHE A 18 7.14 14.45 -1.26
CA PHE A 18 5.86 14.78 -1.88
C PHE A 18 5.97 15.19 -3.35
N ILE A 19 7.18 15.55 -3.81
CA ILE A 19 7.41 16.15 -5.12
C ILE A 19 8.45 15.34 -5.90
N ALA A 20 8.19 15.12 -7.17
CA ALA A 20 9.15 14.63 -8.13
C ALA A 20 9.21 15.54 -9.37
N ASN A 21 10.38 15.59 -10.01
CA ASN A 21 10.55 16.15 -11.33
C ASN A 21 10.58 15.01 -12.35
N VAL A 22 9.80 15.14 -13.40
CA VAL A 22 9.69 14.14 -14.47
C VAL A 22 9.75 14.83 -15.83
N ARG A 23 10.02 14.05 -16.89
CA ARG A 23 9.99 14.53 -18.28
C ARG A 23 8.85 13.86 -19.03
N ILE A 24 7.96 14.68 -19.59
CA ILE A 24 6.86 14.27 -20.47
C ILE A 24 7.20 14.79 -21.87
N GLY A 25 7.55 13.90 -22.81
CA GLY A 25 8.15 14.32 -24.08
C GLY A 25 9.44 15.10 -23.83
N ASP A 26 9.49 16.35 -24.27
CA ASP A 26 10.65 17.25 -24.08
C ASP A 26 10.48 18.23 -22.90
N GLU A 27 9.35 18.19 -22.20
CA GLU A 27 9.04 19.13 -21.11
C GLU A 27 9.33 18.53 -19.74
N GLU A 28 9.98 19.31 -18.87
CA GLU A 28 10.13 18.99 -17.44
C GLU A 28 8.91 19.48 -16.65
N VAL A 29 8.32 18.58 -15.87
CA VAL A 29 7.10 18.83 -15.10
C VAL A 29 7.29 18.44 -13.65
N VAL A 30 6.80 19.29 -12.73
CA VAL A 30 6.74 18.99 -11.31
C VAL A 30 5.45 18.24 -11.00
N VAL A 31 5.58 17.08 -10.39
CA VAL A 31 4.44 16.19 -10.05
C VAL A 31 4.38 15.87 -8.57
N HIS A 32 3.21 15.55 -8.08
CA HIS A 32 3.02 15.08 -6.72
C HIS A 32 3.31 13.57 -6.63
N VAL A 33 3.96 13.13 -5.56
CA VAL A 33 4.19 11.72 -5.24
C VAL A 33 3.24 11.31 -4.13
N LYS A 34 2.27 10.46 -4.42
CA LYS A 34 1.30 9.92 -3.43
C LYS A 34 1.92 8.86 -2.51
N ASN A 35 3.18 8.97 -2.17
CA ASN A 35 3.87 8.01 -1.32
C ASN A 35 4.87 8.72 -0.40
N THR A 36 4.74 8.51 0.90
CA THR A 36 5.67 9.06 1.89
C THR A 36 6.88 8.18 2.13
N GLY A 37 6.86 6.92 1.65
CA GLY A 37 7.99 6.00 1.67
C GLY A 37 9.16 6.48 0.81
N ARG A 38 10.31 5.87 0.99
CA ARG A 38 11.54 6.31 0.32
C ARG A 38 11.54 5.97 -1.17
N CYS A 39 11.12 4.75 -1.54
CA CYS A 39 11.10 4.24 -2.92
C CYS A 39 12.40 4.52 -3.70
N ARG A 40 13.55 4.51 -3.03
CA ARG A 40 14.85 4.88 -3.64
C ARG A 40 15.30 3.85 -4.67
N GLU A 41 14.96 2.61 -4.44
CA GLU A 41 15.25 1.48 -5.30
C GLU A 41 14.39 1.46 -6.57
N LEU A 42 13.29 2.24 -6.57
CA LEU A 42 12.33 2.32 -7.67
C LEU A 42 12.50 3.59 -8.49
N LEU A 43 12.58 4.73 -7.82
CA LEU A 43 12.64 6.05 -8.44
C LEU A 43 14.10 6.42 -8.80
N LEU A 44 14.63 5.69 -9.77
CA LEU A 44 15.97 5.91 -10.32
C LEU A 44 15.92 6.88 -11.50
N PRO A 45 16.99 7.67 -11.76
CA PRO A 45 17.06 8.53 -12.95
C PRO A 45 16.70 7.76 -14.23
N ASP A 46 15.92 8.38 -15.10
CA ASP A 46 15.37 7.81 -16.34
C ASP A 46 14.42 6.60 -16.19
N ALA A 47 14.06 6.19 -14.97
CA ALA A 47 13.00 5.19 -14.80
C ALA A 47 11.70 5.65 -15.49
N VAL A 48 11.01 4.71 -16.13
CA VAL A 48 9.68 4.96 -16.68
C VAL A 48 8.69 5.06 -15.54
N VAL A 49 7.91 6.12 -15.51
CA VAL A 49 6.88 6.35 -14.50
C VAL A 49 5.53 6.65 -15.16
N TYR A 50 4.47 6.34 -14.42
CA TYR A 50 3.09 6.59 -14.83
C TYR A 50 2.45 7.62 -13.93
N LEU A 51 1.81 8.58 -14.56
CA LEU A 51 1.25 9.77 -13.92
C LEU A 51 -0.25 9.81 -14.16
N GLU A 52 -1.03 9.93 -13.10
CA GLU A 52 -2.45 10.26 -13.23
C GLU A 52 -2.62 11.77 -13.33
N LYS A 53 -3.30 12.24 -14.39
CA LYS A 53 -3.63 13.65 -14.52
C LYS A 53 -4.70 14.04 -13.50
N ALA A 54 -4.45 15.10 -12.74
CA ALA A 54 -5.39 15.59 -11.75
C ALA A 54 -6.64 16.19 -12.44
N ASP A 55 -7.82 15.88 -11.90
CA ASP A 55 -9.09 16.42 -12.42
C ASP A 55 -9.25 17.92 -12.14
N ASN A 56 -8.67 18.41 -11.02
CA ASN A 56 -8.71 19.82 -10.67
C ASN A 56 -7.58 20.60 -11.38
N PRO A 57 -7.89 21.46 -12.36
CA PRO A 57 -6.88 22.23 -13.11
C PRO A 57 -6.16 23.30 -12.27
N GLU A 58 -6.74 23.70 -11.12
CA GLU A 58 -6.15 24.71 -10.22
C GLU A 58 -5.04 24.14 -9.30
N ARG A 59 -4.79 22.83 -9.38
CA ARG A 59 -3.71 22.21 -8.58
C ARG A 59 -2.34 22.70 -9.03
N LYS A 60 -1.46 23.01 -8.05
CA LYS A 60 -0.06 23.37 -8.31
C LYS A 60 0.74 22.25 -8.99
N THR A 61 0.36 20.99 -8.75
CA THR A 61 0.93 19.81 -9.41
C THR A 61 -0.14 19.15 -10.27
N PRO A 62 -0.02 19.22 -11.60
CA PRO A 62 -1.08 18.75 -12.51
C PRO A 62 -1.18 17.22 -12.60
N TYR A 63 -0.20 16.50 -12.03
CA TYR A 63 -0.14 15.04 -12.05
C TYR A 63 0.22 14.46 -10.70
N ASP A 64 -0.27 13.24 -10.46
CA ASP A 64 0.14 12.35 -9.37
C ASP A 64 0.97 11.19 -9.95
N LEU A 65 2.17 10.95 -9.43
CA LEU A 65 3.00 9.80 -9.78
C LEU A 65 2.44 8.57 -9.06
N VAL A 66 1.92 7.59 -9.80
CA VAL A 66 1.17 6.44 -9.28
C VAL A 66 1.86 5.10 -9.48
N ALA A 67 2.73 4.96 -10.50
CA ALA A 67 3.45 3.72 -10.74
C ALA A 67 4.81 3.96 -11.41
N VAL A 68 5.67 2.95 -11.34
CA VAL A 68 7.02 2.94 -11.90
C VAL A 68 7.32 1.59 -12.54
N GLU A 69 8.07 1.59 -13.67
CA GLU A 69 8.63 0.35 -14.23
C GLU A 69 9.97 0.03 -13.60
N LYS A 70 10.14 -1.20 -13.19
CA LYS A 70 11.43 -1.76 -12.75
C LYS A 70 11.57 -3.21 -13.19
N ASP A 71 12.69 -3.54 -13.81
CA ASP A 71 13.02 -4.91 -14.24
C ASP A 71 11.89 -5.58 -15.06
N GLY A 72 11.27 -4.80 -15.98
CA GLY A 72 10.18 -5.24 -16.84
C GLY A 72 8.83 -5.42 -16.15
N ARG A 73 8.68 -4.96 -14.92
CA ARG A 73 7.44 -5.02 -14.13
C ARG A 73 6.96 -3.63 -13.80
N ILE A 74 5.64 -3.46 -13.73
CA ILE A 74 5.02 -2.24 -13.21
C ILE A 74 4.78 -2.42 -11.70
N ILE A 75 5.24 -1.45 -10.92
CA ILE A 75 5.02 -1.39 -9.47
C ILE A 75 4.16 -0.17 -9.19
N ASN A 76 2.99 -0.39 -8.63
CA ASN A 76 2.14 0.70 -8.15
C ASN A 76 2.75 1.28 -6.87
N ILE A 77 2.92 2.59 -6.80
CA ILE A 77 3.50 3.26 -5.63
C ILE A 77 2.54 4.22 -4.93
N ASP A 78 1.27 4.27 -5.35
CA ASP A 78 0.25 5.07 -4.66
C ASP A 78 -0.07 4.46 -3.29
N SER A 79 0.31 5.14 -2.20
CA SER A 79 0.07 4.66 -0.83
C SER A 79 -1.41 4.67 -0.42
N GLN A 80 -2.30 5.26 -1.21
CA GLN A 80 -3.74 5.24 -1.00
C GLN A 80 -4.44 4.10 -1.76
N ALA A 81 -3.76 3.50 -2.74
CA ALA A 81 -4.30 2.42 -3.55
C ALA A 81 -4.63 1.15 -2.73
N PRO A 82 -3.80 0.71 -1.75
CA PRO A 82 -4.07 -0.49 -0.97
C PRO A 82 -5.45 -0.50 -0.33
N ASN A 83 -5.84 0.55 0.38
CA ASN A 83 -7.15 0.61 1.05
C ASN A 83 -8.31 0.63 0.04
N LYS A 84 -8.13 1.26 -1.11
CA LYS A 84 -9.16 1.30 -2.16
C LYS A 84 -9.37 -0.08 -2.78
N VAL A 85 -8.29 -0.76 -3.16
CA VAL A 85 -8.38 -2.07 -3.81
C VAL A 85 -8.87 -3.15 -2.84
N VAL A 86 -8.47 -3.10 -1.57
CA VAL A 86 -9.00 -4.01 -0.53
C VAL A 86 -10.48 -3.79 -0.31
N LYS A 87 -10.95 -2.55 -0.27
CA LYS A 87 -12.39 -2.26 -0.18
C LYS A 87 -13.18 -2.88 -1.34
N GLU A 88 -12.71 -2.70 -2.57
CA GLU A 88 -13.34 -3.30 -3.76
C GLU A 88 -13.33 -4.83 -3.67
N TYR A 89 -12.22 -5.42 -3.25
CA TYR A 89 -12.08 -6.87 -3.06
C TYR A 89 -13.05 -7.41 -2.00
N LEU A 90 -13.10 -6.80 -0.80
CA LEU A 90 -14.00 -7.23 0.27
C LEU A 90 -15.49 -7.14 -0.13
N LEU A 91 -15.86 -6.09 -0.87
CA LEU A 91 -17.22 -5.94 -1.39
C LEU A 91 -17.55 -6.96 -2.48
N ALA A 92 -16.59 -7.27 -3.35
CA ALA A 92 -16.76 -8.25 -4.43
C ALA A 92 -16.87 -9.69 -3.92
N LEU A 93 -16.20 -10.02 -2.81
CA LEU A 93 -16.33 -11.33 -2.17
C LEU A 93 -17.77 -11.64 -1.74
N GLY A 94 -18.56 -10.63 -1.36
CA GLY A 94 -19.94 -10.83 -0.88
C GLY A 94 -20.04 -11.71 0.38
N THR A 95 -18.94 -11.89 1.11
CA THR A 95 -18.85 -12.79 2.28
C THR A 95 -19.34 -12.13 3.55
N TYR A 96 -19.19 -10.81 3.66
CA TYR A 96 -19.49 -10.04 4.85
C TYR A 96 -20.82 -9.31 4.73
N ASP A 97 -21.62 -9.33 5.81
CA ASP A 97 -22.88 -8.61 5.90
C ASP A 97 -22.66 -7.09 5.98
N LYS A 98 -21.48 -6.69 6.51
CA LYS A 98 -21.08 -5.30 6.63
C LYS A 98 -19.57 -5.16 6.37
N VAL A 99 -19.18 -4.12 5.65
CA VAL A 99 -17.80 -3.69 5.46
C VAL A 99 -17.72 -2.20 5.74
N GLN A 100 -17.04 -1.83 6.83
CA GLN A 100 -16.90 -0.44 7.26
C GLN A 100 -15.43 -0.03 7.25
N PRO A 101 -15.01 0.88 6.35
CA PRO A 101 -13.67 1.44 6.38
C PRO A 101 -13.47 2.41 7.55
N GLU A 102 -12.21 2.64 7.93
CA GLU A 102 -11.81 3.64 8.91
C GLU A 102 -12.52 3.47 10.28
N TYR A 103 -12.56 2.25 10.78
CA TYR A 103 -13.25 1.92 12.03
C TYR A 103 -12.42 2.31 13.25
N LYS A 104 -13.05 3.02 14.21
CA LYS A 104 -12.41 3.36 15.48
C LYS A 104 -12.43 2.16 16.42
N TYR A 105 -11.23 1.62 16.72
CA TYR A 105 -11.02 0.60 17.74
C TYR A 105 -9.97 1.11 18.74
N GLY A 106 -10.32 1.11 20.02
CA GLY A 106 -9.45 1.64 21.07
C GLY A 106 -9.01 3.09 20.79
N ASN A 107 -7.71 3.30 20.73
CA ASN A 107 -7.08 4.59 20.46
C ASN A 107 -6.62 4.76 19.01
N SER A 108 -6.99 3.83 18.13
CA SER A 108 -6.61 3.87 16.72
C SER A 108 -7.81 3.80 15.80
N ARG A 109 -7.51 3.98 14.52
CA ARG A 109 -8.44 3.81 13.43
C ARG A 109 -7.90 2.69 12.55
N ILE A 110 -8.55 1.53 12.61
CA ILE A 110 -8.23 0.34 11.82
C ILE A 110 -8.84 0.48 10.43
N ASP A 111 -8.16 0.01 9.41
CA ASP A 111 -8.54 0.26 8.02
C ASP A 111 -9.90 -0.34 7.67
N PHE A 112 -10.23 -1.54 8.16
CA PHE A 112 -11.53 -2.17 7.93
C PHE A 112 -12.05 -2.91 9.15
N TYR A 113 -13.35 -2.74 9.39
CA TYR A 113 -14.18 -3.56 10.25
C TYR A 113 -15.20 -4.30 9.39
N MET A 114 -15.40 -5.61 9.63
CA MET A 114 -16.39 -6.40 8.93
C MET A 114 -17.22 -7.23 9.92
N GLU A 115 -18.45 -7.56 9.52
CA GLU A 115 -19.37 -8.43 10.25
C GLU A 115 -19.82 -9.58 9.35
N LYS A 116 -19.96 -10.78 9.92
CA LYS A 116 -20.55 -11.94 9.27
C LYS A 116 -21.32 -12.75 10.32
N GLY A 117 -22.65 -12.68 10.32
CA GLY A 117 -23.46 -13.18 11.43
C GLY A 117 -23.07 -12.51 12.74
N ASP A 118 -22.69 -13.31 13.73
CA ASP A 118 -22.23 -12.82 15.04
C ASP A 118 -20.72 -12.55 15.09
N ASP A 119 -19.98 -12.94 14.06
CA ASP A 119 -18.53 -12.79 14.01
C ASP A 119 -18.13 -11.36 13.59
N ARG A 120 -17.11 -10.82 14.28
CA ARG A 120 -16.56 -9.49 14.05
C ARG A 120 -15.10 -9.58 13.61
N TYR A 121 -14.75 -8.84 12.59
CA TYR A 121 -13.43 -8.87 11.95
C TYR A 121 -12.80 -7.48 11.94
N LEU A 122 -11.50 -7.42 12.21
CA LEU A 122 -10.66 -6.22 12.04
C LEU A 122 -9.52 -6.52 11.08
N MET A 123 -9.29 -5.62 10.13
CA MET A 123 -8.21 -5.76 9.17
C MET A 123 -7.45 -4.45 9.04
N GLU A 124 -6.15 -4.53 9.24
CA GLU A 124 -5.20 -3.47 8.92
C GLU A 124 -4.54 -3.75 7.58
N VAL A 125 -4.43 -2.75 6.70
CA VAL A 125 -3.89 -2.87 5.35
C VAL A 125 -2.51 -2.22 5.27
N LYS A 126 -1.56 -2.92 4.65
CA LYS A 126 -0.20 -2.42 4.39
C LYS A 126 0.13 -2.59 2.91
N GLY A 127 0.49 -1.49 2.23
CA GLY A 127 1.01 -1.57 0.87
C GLY A 127 2.48 -1.99 0.88
N CYS A 128 2.84 -3.00 0.09
CA CYS A 128 4.21 -3.46 -0.05
C CYS A 128 4.72 -3.18 -1.47
N THR A 129 5.81 -2.40 -1.54
CA THR A 129 6.47 -2.00 -2.79
C THR A 129 7.97 -2.31 -2.81
N LEU A 130 8.54 -2.70 -1.66
CA LEU A 130 9.95 -3.10 -1.55
C LEU A 130 10.08 -4.59 -1.85
N PHE A 131 10.71 -4.93 -2.97
CA PHE A 131 10.93 -6.31 -3.41
C PHE A 131 12.42 -6.59 -3.55
N ILE A 132 12.90 -7.65 -2.89
CA ILE A 132 14.28 -8.10 -2.91
C ILE A 132 14.26 -9.62 -3.14
N ASP A 133 14.95 -10.08 -4.19
CA ASP A 133 15.09 -11.51 -4.53
C ASP A 133 13.77 -12.29 -4.56
N GLY A 134 12.69 -11.67 -5.08
CA GLY A 134 11.38 -12.30 -5.20
C GLY A 134 10.54 -12.32 -3.94
N VAL A 135 10.98 -11.65 -2.87
CA VAL A 135 10.26 -11.51 -1.60
C VAL A 135 9.92 -10.05 -1.35
N GLY A 136 8.71 -9.78 -0.88
CA GLY A 136 8.29 -8.47 -0.40
C GLY A 136 8.83 -8.20 1.01
N TYR A 137 9.18 -6.95 1.29
CA TYR A 137 9.60 -6.52 2.63
C TYR A 137 8.80 -5.30 3.08
N PHE A 138 8.38 -5.31 4.33
CA PHE A 138 7.69 -4.18 4.96
C PHE A 138 8.22 -3.95 6.39
N PRO A 139 8.45 -2.70 6.83
CA PRO A 139 8.31 -1.46 6.07
C PRO A 139 9.56 -1.09 5.25
N ASP A 140 9.43 -0.14 4.32
CA ASP A 140 10.56 0.46 3.58
C ASP A 140 11.26 1.58 4.38
N ALA A 141 10.61 2.06 5.44
CA ALA A 141 11.12 3.01 6.42
C ALA A 141 10.50 2.75 7.79
N PRO A 142 11.16 3.10 8.93
CA PRO A 142 10.62 2.89 10.28
C PRO A 142 9.21 3.44 10.45
N THR A 143 8.33 2.67 11.11
CA THR A 143 6.91 2.98 11.27
C THR A 143 6.38 2.64 12.69
N GLU A 144 6.51 3.57 13.63
CA GLU A 144 5.94 3.42 14.98
C GLU A 144 4.43 3.12 14.95
N ARG A 145 3.72 3.78 14.03
CA ARG A 145 2.28 3.55 13.84
C ARG A 145 1.99 2.13 13.37
N GLY A 146 2.85 1.55 12.53
CA GLY A 146 2.70 0.17 12.05
C GLY A 146 2.79 -0.84 13.19
N ALA A 147 3.81 -0.73 14.03
CA ALA A 147 3.99 -1.58 15.21
C ALA A 147 2.84 -1.43 16.21
N LYS A 148 2.38 -0.18 16.44
CA LYS A 148 1.23 0.09 17.31
C LYS A 148 -0.04 -0.62 16.82
N HIS A 149 -0.35 -0.54 15.52
CA HIS A 149 -1.55 -1.19 14.95
C HIS A 149 -1.50 -2.71 15.08
N LEU A 150 -0.33 -3.33 14.91
CA LEU A 150 -0.17 -4.77 15.12
C LEU A 150 -0.45 -5.20 16.57
N ARG A 151 0.02 -4.43 17.55
CA ARG A 151 -0.27 -4.68 18.98
C ARG A 151 -1.76 -4.49 19.30
N GLU A 152 -2.42 -3.53 18.67
CA GLU A 152 -3.86 -3.33 18.82
C GLU A 152 -4.68 -4.46 18.17
N LEU A 153 -4.26 -4.98 17.02
CA LEU A 153 -4.86 -6.18 16.44
C LEU A 153 -4.70 -7.41 17.34
N ALA A 154 -3.51 -7.59 17.97
CA ALA A 154 -3.29 -8.65 18.94
C ALA A 154 -4.26 -8.54 20.13
N ALA A 155 -4.41 -7.35 20.71
CA ALA A 155 -5.38 -7.11 21.78
C ALA A 155 -6.83 -7.34 21.33
N ALA A 156 -7.16 -7.07 20.07
CA ALA A 156 -8.50 -7.31 19.53
C ALA A 156 -8.85 -8.79 19.46
N VAL A 157 -7.88 -9.69 19.28
CA VAL A 157 -8.11 -11.15 19.35
C VAL A 157 -8.60 -11.54 20.75
N ASP A 158 -8.00 -10.99 21.82
CA ASP A 158 -8.44 -11.22 23.20
C ASP A 158 -9.85 -10.66 23.47
N ASP A 159 -10.25 -9.61 22.76
CA ASP A 159 -11.60 -9.02 22.79
C ASP A 159 -12.62 -9.78 21.93
N GLY A 160 -12.23 -10.92 21.33
CA GLY A 160 -13.09 -11.81 20.55
C GLY A 160 -13.32 -11.35 19.10
N TYR A 161 -12.41 -10.56 18.53
CA TYR A 161 -12.39 -10.26 17.09
C TYR A 161 -11.53 -11.26 16.34
N HIS A 162 -11.90 -11.56 15.11
CA HIS A 162 -10.99 -12.10 14.11
C HIS A 162 -10.14 -10.95 13.57
N ALA A 163 -8.84 -10.98 13.81
CA ALA A 163 -7.95 -9.89 13.43
C ALA A 163 -6.99 -10.31 12.33
N ALA A 164 -6.74 -9.44 11.35
CA ALA A 164 -5.81 -9.69 10.26
C ALA A 164 -4.97 -8.47 9.91
N VAL A 165 -3.72 -8.70 9.49
CA VAL A 165 -2.92 -7.74 8.72
C VAL A 165 -2.83 -8.21 7.28
N ALA A 166 -3.27 -7.37 6.33
CA ALA A 166 -3.28 -7.67 4.91
C ALA A 166 -2.20 -6.86 4.19
N PHE A 167 -1.20 -7.55 3.64
CA PHE A 167 -0.20 -6.92 2.79
C PHE A 167 -0.68 -6.93 1.34
N VAL A 168 -0.96 -5.76 0.79
CA VAL A 168 -1.25 -5.57 -0.63
C VAL A 168 0.07 -5.50 -1.38
N ILE A 169 0.36 -6.52 -2.16
CA ILE A 169 1.58 -6.63 -2.96
C ILE A 169 1.38 -5.82 -4.24
N GLN A 170 1.97 -4.62 -4.28
CA GLN A 170 1.75 -3.64 -5.35
C GLN A 170 2.64 -3.88 -6.60
N GLY A 171 3.05 -5.12 -6.82
CA GLY A 171 3.83 -5.58 -7.99
C GLY A 171 3.63 -7.06 -8.22
N GLU A 172 3.82 -7.54 -9.44
CA GLU A 172 3.61 -8.94 -9.80
C GLU A 172 4.84 -9.83 -9.49
N GLY A 173 4.61 -11.14 -9.33
CA GLY A 173 5.67 -12.14 -9.13
C GLY A 173 6.25 -12.19 -7.71
N ILE A 174 5.50 -11.72 -6.73
CA ILE A 174 5.82 -11.79 -5.31
C ILE A 174 4.70 -12.57 -4.62
N ASP A 175 5.06 -13.57 -3.82
CA ASP A 175 4.10 -14.46 -3.17
C ASP A 175 3.95 -14.22 -1.66
N GLU A 176 4.94 -13.61 -1.03
CA GLU A 176 4.97 -13.36 0.41
C GLU A 176 5.59 -12.01 0.76
N VAL A 177 5.26 -11.50 1.94
CA VAL A 177 5.88 -10.31 2.52
C VAL A 177 6.45 -10.67 3.88
N ARG A 178 7.70 -10.28 4.12
CA ARG A 178 8.39 -10.47 5.40
C ARG A 178 8.59 -9.14 6.12
N PRO A 179 8.61 -9.14 7.47
CA PRO A 179 9.02 -7.96 8.21
C PRO A 179 10.47 -7.60 7.88
N ASN A 180 10.71 -6.30 7.66
CA ASN A 180 12.05 -5.78 7.37
C ASN A 180 12.77 -5.44 8.68
N GLU A 181 13.32 -6.46 9.32
CA GLU A 181 14.00 -6.35 10.63
C GLU A 181 15.18 -5.37 10.60
N ALA A 182 15.89 -5.29 9.47
CA ALA A 182 17.01 -4.38 9.32
C ALA A 182 16.57 -2.91 9.30
N THR A 183 15.34 -2.64 8.84
CA THR A 183 14.79 -1.29 8.75
C THR A 183 14.02 -0.91 10.02
N ASP A 184 13.23 -1.83 10.56
CA ASP A 184 12.38 -1.60 11.73
C ASP A 184 12.26 -2.86 12.61
N PRO A 185 13.21 -3.07 13.56
CA PRO A 185 13.17 -4.20 14.47
C PRO A 185 11.93 -4.21 15.39
N ASP A 186 11.38 -3.04 15.72
CA ASP A 186 10.17 -2.95 16.58
C ASP A 186 8.92 -3.41 15.83
N PHE A 187 8.79 -3.03 14.55
CA PHE A 187 7.73 -3.55 13.70
C PHE A 187 7.85 -5.07 13.54
N ALA A 188 9.06 -5.58 13.29
CA ALA A 188 9.27 -7.02 13.13
C ALA A 188 8.88 -7.80 14.40
N ARG A 189 9.29 -7.31 15.57
CA ARG A 189 8.89 -7.91 16.86
C ARG A 189 7.37 -7.87 17.02
N ALA A 190 6.72 -6.72 16.82
CA ALA A 190 5.27 -6.58 16.92
C ALA A 190 4.53 -7.49 15.94
N PHE A 191 5.10 -7.73 14.74
CA PHE A 191 4.55 -8.64 13.74
C PHE A 191 4.52 -10.09 14.24
N TYR A 192 5.64 -10.59 14.78
CA TYR A 192 5.71 -11.96 15.30
C TYR A 192 4.87 -12.14 16.57
N GLU A 193 4.84 -11.13 17.46
CA GLU A 193 3.98 -11.11 18.65
C GLU A 193 2.49 -11.17 18.27
N ALA A 194 2.07 -10.35 17.28
CA ALA A 194 0.68 -10.35 16.80
C ALA A 194 0.29 -11.69 16.16
N GLN A 195 1.18 -12.28 15.36
CA GLN A 195 0.94 -13.58 14.74
C GLN A 195 0.82 -14.69 15.81
N ALA A 196 1.67 -14.67 16.84
CA ALA A 196 1.59 -15.60 17.96
C ALA A 196 0.30 -15.42 18.80
N ALA A 197 -0.26 -14.20 18.84
CA ALA A 197 -1.54 -13.90 19.49
C ALA A 197 -2.76 -14.30 18.64
N GLY A 198 -2.58 -14.79 17.40
CA GLY A 198 -3.67 -15.24 16.53
C GLY A 198 -4.10 -14.23 15.46
N VAL A 199 -3.33 -13.15 15.24
CA VAL A 199 -3.57 -12.25 14.10
C VAL A 199 -3.18 -12.96 12.81
N GLU A 200 -4.11 -13.04 11.85
CA GLU A 200 -3.85 -13.62 10.52
C GLU A 200 -2.98 -12.68 9.69
N VAL A 201 -2.07 -13.27 8.91
CA VAL A 201 -1.26 -12.56 7.92
C VAL A 201 -1.74 -12.92 6.53
N LEU A 202 -2.24 -11.95 5.78
CA LEU A 202 -2.77 -12.14 4.44
C LEU A 202 -1.87 -11.48 3.41
N PHE A 203 -1.57 -12.21 2.33
CA PHE A 203 -0.82 -11.69 1.18
C PHE A 203 -1.77 -11.52 0.00
N LEU A 204 -2.19 -10.28 -0.24
CA LEU A 204 -3.10 -9.92 -1.32
C LEU A 204 -2.27 -9.62 -2.57
N LYS A 205 -2.17 -10.62 -3.43
CA LYS A 205 -1.50 -10.49 -4.73
C LYS A 205 -2.32 -9.61 -5.64
N CYS A 206 -1.63 -8.74 -6.40
CA CYS A 206 -2.29 -7.84 -7.31
C CYS A 206 -1.82 -8.03 -8.76
N ARG A 207 -2.77 -7.88 -9.68
CA ARG A 207 -2.47 -7.53 -11.06
C ARG A 207 -2.24 -6.04 -11.13
N VAL A 208 -1.08 -5.65 -11.67
CA VAL A 208 -0.67 -4.25 -11.77
C VAL A 208 -0.52 -3.86 -13.23
N ARG A 209 -1.21 -2.81 -13.64
CA ARG A 209 -1.08 -2.20 -14.95
C ARG A 209 -0.77 -0.71 -14.81
N GLU A 210 -0.43 -0.07 -15.92
CA GLU A 210 -0.15 1.38 -15.96
C GLU A 210 -1.31 2.20 -15.36
N ASP A 211 -2.55 1.74 -15.55
CA ASP A 211 -3.78 2.45 -15.17
C ASP A 211 -4.60 1.74 -14.09
N SER A 212 -4.15 0.63 -13.54
CA SER A 212 -4.99 -0.14 -12.62
C SER A 212 -4.22 -1.01 -11.63
N LEU A 213 -4.87 -1.27 -10.49
CA LEU A 213 -4.47 -2.20 -9.46
C LEU A 213 -5.70 -3.04 -9.07
N GLU A 214 -5.56 -4.37 -9.05
CA GLU A 214 -6.64 -5.32 -8.76
C GLU A 214 -6.10 -6.48 -7.94
N VAL A 215 -6.76 -6.84 -6.83
CA VAL A 215 -6.48 -8.09 -6.09
C VAL A 215 -6.99 -9.29 -6.90
N ILE A 216 -6.14 -10.34 -7.03
CA ILE A 216 -6.41 -11.54 -7.83
C ILE A 216 -6.45 -12.80 -6.98
#